data_cc66ee58c19cf7343071402d71d4fb8b
#
_entry.id   cc66ee58c19cf7343071402d71d4fb8b
#
_cell.length_a   1.000
_cell.length_b   1.000
_cell.length_c   1.000
_cell.angle_alpha   90.00
_cell.angle_beta   90.00
_cell.angle_gamma   90.00
#
_symmetry.space_group_name_H-M   'P 1'
#
loop_
_entity.id
_entity.type
_entity.pdbx_description
1 polymer ?
#
loop_
_entity_poly.entity_id
_entity_poly.type
_entity_poly.pdbx_seq_one_letter_code
_entity_poly.pdbx_strand_id
1 'polypeptide(L)'
;FKEIALAIDADAHGETELKNAKDATCTEDGTRERSCSRCGEKETEVIPANCPSQGFTDVDQSKWYHEAIDFVVSQNLMRGMSDTLFQPDGNMTRAQMVTVLYRLADTPAVEGSVPFTDVKAGQFYSDALVWAYENGIAKGVTDQRFAPHTSVTREQMVVFFARFAQLNG
;
A
#
# COMPACT_ATOMS: atom_id res chain seq x y z
N PHE A 1 19.77 14.21 -6.14
CA PHE A 1 18.89 15.37 -6.35
C PHE A 1 19.43 16.52 -5.54
N LYS A 2 19.74 17.64 -6.21
CA LYS A 2 20.18 18.86 -5.56
C LYS A 2 18.91 19.55 -5.09
N GLU A 3 18.70 19.65 -3.77
CA GLU A 3 17.76 20.59 -3.21
C GLU A 3 18.15 21.99 -3.68
N ILE A 4 17.37 22.56 -4.55
CA ILE A 4 17.41 23.99 -4.79
C ILE A 4 16.59 24.61 -3.66
N ALA A 5 17.24 24.84 -2.52
CA ALA A 5 16.72 25.74 -1.52
C ALA A 5 16.74 27.15 -2.14
N LEU A 6 15.63 27.54 -2.72
CA LEU A 6 15.40 28.96 -2.99
C LEU A 6 15.39 29.67 -1.64
N ALA A 7 16.39 30.50 -1.42
CA ALA A 7 16.54 31.30 -0.23
C ALA A 7 15.47 32.40 -0.25
N ILE A 8 14.26 32.08 0.13
CA ILE A 8 13.30 33.07 0.62
C ILE A 8 13.81 33.43 2.02
N ASP A 9 14.19 34.69 2.18
CA ASP A 9 14.59 35.21 3.48
C ASP A 9 13.45 34.93 4.48
N ALA A 10 13.67 34.03 5.40
CA ALA A 10 12.66 33.59 6.36
C ALA A 10 12.09 34.71 7.22
N ASP A 11 12.86 35.82 7.35
CA ASP A 11 12.48 37.00 8.12
C ASP A 11 11.56 37.95 7.34
N ALA A 12 11.52 37.86 6.00
CA ALA A 12 10.77 38.77 5.14
C ALA A 12 9.38 38.26 4.72
N HIS A 13 9.16 36.94 4.74
CA HIS A 13 7.92 36.32 4.28
C HIS A 13 7.20 35.57 5.40
N GLY A 14 5.87 35.67 5.45
CA GLY A 14 5.06 34.90 6.39
C GLY A 14 5.05 33.41 5.97
N GLU A 15 5.19 32.51 6.94
CA GLU A 15 5.12 31.08 6.69
C GLU A 15 3.77 30.71 6.05
N THR A 16 3.83 29.95 4.96
CA THR A 16 2.66 29.39 4.29
C THR A 16 2.91 27.90 4.02
N GLU A 17 1.90 27.09 4.28
CA GLU A 17 1.97 25.67 4.00
C GLU A 17 1.99 25.41 2.48
N LEU A 18 2.85 24.47 2.04
CA LEU A 18 2.80 23.93 0.69
C LEU A 18 1.53 23.10 0.52
N LYS A 19 0.69 23.44 -0.45
CA LYS A 19 -0.52 22.70 -0.80
C LYS A 19 -0.40 22.13 -2.19
N ASN A 20 -0.89 20.90 -2.40
CA ASN A 20 -0.96 20.33 -3.74
C ASN A 20 -1.94 21.18 -4.57
N ALA A 21 -1.46 21.72 -5.67
CA ALA A 21 -2.27 22.40 -6.68
C ALA A 21 -2.67 21.43 -7.79
N LYS A 22 -1.78 20.49 -8.12
CA LYS A 22 -2.03 19.39 -9.04
C LYS A 22 -1.23 18.17 -8.56
N ASP A 23 -1.88 17.02 -8.43
CA ASP A 23 -1.18 15.78 -8.11
C ASP A 23 -0.41 15.26 -9.35
N ALA A 24 0.77 14.67 -9.11
CA ALA A 24 1.50 13.98 -10.16
C ALA A 24 0.75 12.72 -10.60
N THR A 25 0.81 12.41 -11.89
CA THR A 25 0.29 11.16 -12.46
C THR A 25 1.46 10.32 -13.00
N CYS A 26 1.17 9.18 -13.61
CA CYS A 26 2.20 8.38 -14.29
C CYS A 26 2.86 9.08 -15.48
N THR A 27 2.17 10.02 -16.10
CA THR A 27 2.61 10.67 -17.37
C THR A 27 2.80 12.17 -17.25
N GLU A 28 2.30 12.77 -16.18
CA GLU A 28 2.34 14.22 -16.00
C GLU A 28 2.87 14.58 -14.63
N ASP A 29 3.71 15.60 -14.59
CA ASP A 29 4.18 16.19 -13.36
C ASP A 29 3.03 16.87 -12.59
N GLY A 30 3.06 16.74 -11.29
CA GLY A 30 2.24 17.50 -10.37
C GLY A 30 2.87 18.83 -9.98
N THR A 31 2.15 19.62 -9.20
CA THR A 31 2.66 20.89 -8.66
C THR A 31 2.21 21.08 -7.22
N ARG A 32 3.09 21.65 -6.41
CA ARG A 32 2.77 22.22 -5.09
C ARG A 32 2.93 23.71 -5.15
N GLU A 33 2.03 24.44 -4.53
CA GLU A 33 2.07 25.88 -4.46
C GLU A 33 2.05 26.34 -3.02
N ARG A 34 2.84 27.37 -2.74
CA ARG A 34 2.72 28.18 -1.55
C ARG A 34 2.63 29.65 -1.93
N SER A 35 1.88 30.42 -1.17
CA SER A 35 1.75 31.86 -1.37
C SER A 35 2.13 32.61 -0.08
N CYS A 36 2.90 33.68 -0.22
CA CYS A 36 3.21 34.53 0.90
C CYS A 36 1.96 35.29 1.33
N SER A 37 1.60 35.20 2.63
CA SER A 37 0.44 35.92 3.18
C SER A 37 0.62 37.42 3.26
N ARG A 38 1.86 37.95 3.16
CA ARG A 38 2.17 39.39 3.25
C ARG A 38 2.24 40.06 1.89
N CYS A 39 2.93 39.45 0.90
CA CYS A 39 3.16 40.05 -0.41
C CYS A 39 2.37 39.41 -1.53
N GLY A 40 1.73 38.24 -1.29
CA GLY A 40 1.00 37.51 -2.32
C GLY A 40 1.90 36.77 -3.32
N GLU A 41 3.22 36.81 -3.14
CA GLU A 41 4.16 36.08 -4.02
C GLU A 41 3.90 34.56 -3.93
N LYS A 42 3.90 33.90 -5.10
CA LYS A 42 3.67 32.48 -5.21
C LYS A 42 4.95 31.77 -5.61
N GLU A 43 5.20 30.67 -4.94
CA GLU A 43 6.25 29.72 -5.31
C GLU A 43 5.62 28.40 -5.69
N THR A 44 6.07 27.83 -6.81
CA THR A 44 5.59 26.57 -7.33
C THR A 44 6.73 25.56 -7.37
N GLU A 45 6.52 24.40 -6.77
CA GLU A 45 7.41 23.26 -6.81
C GLU A 45 6.81 22.20 -7.74
N VAL A 46 7.62 21.64 -8.64
CA VAL A 46 7.21 20.53 -9.52
C VAL A 46 7.37 19.21 -8.76
N ILE A 47 6.31 18.42 -8.75
CA ILE A 47 6.33 17.03 -8.27
C ILE A 47 6.52 16.16 -9.51
N PRO A 48 7.66 15.47 -9.69
CA PRO A 48 7.89 14.64 -10.87
C PRO A 48 6.81 13.57 -11.04
N ALA A 49 6.46 13.28 -12.30
CA ALA A 49 5.60 12.15 -12.65
C ALA A 49 6.14 10.86 -12.02
N ASN A 50 5.28 10.10 -11.42
CA ASN A 50 5.64 8.86 -10.75
C ASN A 50 4.63 7.76 -11.07
N CYS A 51 5.12 6.64 -11.58
CA CYS A 51 4.32 5.47 -11.91
C CYS A 51 4.88 4.24 -11.18
N PRO A 52 4.46 3.99 -9.94
CA PRO A 52 4.94 2.87 -9.14
C PRO A 52 4.79 1.50 -9.82
N SER A 53 3.77 1.34 -10.66
CA SER A 53 3.52 0.10 -11.40
C SER A 53 4.28 -0.01 -12.74
N GLN A 54 5.08 0.98 -13.12
CA GLN A 54 5.79 1.00 -14.43
C GLN A 54 6.72 -0.20 -14.64
N GLY A 55 7.21 -0.80 -13.56
CA GLY A 55 8.05 -2.01 -13.62
C GLY A 55 7.30 -3.28 -14.01
N PHE A 56 5.97 -3.29 -13.93
CA PHE A 56 5.16 -4.46 -14.27
C PHE A 56 4.76 -4.46 -15.74
N THR A 57 5.17 -5.50 -16.47
CA THR A 57 4.94 -5.61 -17.92
C THR A 57 3.51 -5.99 -18.28
N ASP A 58 2.73 -6.47 -17.29
CA ASP A 58 1.35 -6.93 -17.42
C ASP A 58 0.32 -5.92 -16.87
N VAL A 59 0.75 -4.72 -16.48
CA VAL A 59 -0.13 -3.64 -16.05
C VAL A 59 -0.30 -2.64 -17.18
N ASP A 60 -1.50 -2.59 -17.75
CA ASP A 60 -1.87 -1.63 -18.78
C ASP A 60 -2.29 -0.30 -18.12
N GLN A 61 -1.53 0.75 -18.38
CA GLN A 61 -1.73 2.10 -17.82
C GLN A 61 -3.06 2.75 -18.26
N SER A 62 -3.69 2.28 -19.34
CA SER A 62 -4.98 2.77 -19.79
C SER A 62 -6.19 2.16 -19.07
N LYS A 63 -5.98 1.17 -18.23
CA LYS A 63 -7.05 0.43 -17.56
C LYS A 63 -7.53 1.12 -16.29
N TRP A 64 -8.79 0.93 -16.00
CA TRP A 64 -9.48 1.51 -14.84
C TRP A 64 -8.85 1.17 -13.48
N TYR A 65 -8.10 0.08 -13.38
CA TYR A 65 -7.46 -0.36 -12.14
C TYR A 65 -6.05 0.20 -11.94
N HIS A 66 -5.47 0.87 -12.95
CA HIS A 66 -4.06 1.29 -12.94
C HIS A 66 -3.71 2.18 -11.75
N GLU A 67 -4.48 3.24 -11.50
CA GLU A 67 -4.25 4.15 -10.37
C GLU A 67 -4.33 3.43 -9.01
N ALA A 68 -5.24 2.45 -8.89
CA ALA A 68 -5.34 1.65 -7.67
C ALA A 68 -4.11 0.75 -7.48
N ILE A 69 -3.54 0.19 -8.56
CA ILE A 69 -2.29 -0.57 -8.49
C ILE A 69 -1.14 0.35 -8.07
N ASP A 70 -1.00 1.52 -8.66
CA ASP A 70 0.01 2.51 -8.27
C ASP A 70 -0.08 2.84 -6.78
N PHE A 71 -1.28 3.06 -6.28
CA PHE A 71 -1.51 3.33 -4.87
C PHE A 71 -1.05 2.17 -3.99
N VAL A 72 -1.52 0.94 -4.22
CA VAL A 72 -1.17 -0.19 -3.35
C VAL A 72 0.30 -0.60 -3.44
N VAL A 73 0.96 -0.33 -4.58
CA VAL A 73 2.40 -0.53 -4.76
C VAL A 73 3.19 0.56 -4.04
N SER A 74 2.82 1.83 -4.18
CA SER A 74 3.48 2.96 -3.50
C SER A 74 3.39 2.86 -1.98
N GLN A 75 2.26 2.37 -1.47
CA GLN A 75 2.04 2.12 -0.04
C GLN A 75 2.63 0.78 0.44
N ASN A 76 3.34 0.06 -0.45
CA ASN A 76 3.92 -1.25 -0.14
C ASN A 76 2.91 -2.30 0.37
N LEU A 77 1.62 -2.11 0.09
CA LEU A 77 0.57 -3.07 0.44
C LEU A 77 0.64 -4.31 -0.44
N MET A 78 0.88 -4.12 -1.75
CA MET A 78 1.10 -5.19 -2.72
C MET A 78 2.41 -4.96 -3.48
N ARG A 79 3.14 -6.04 -3.77
CA ARG A 79 4.48 -5.98 -4.40
C ARG A 79 4.56 -6.68 -5.75
N GLY A 80 3.42 -7.13 -6.30
CA GLY A 80 3.41 -8.00 -7.46
C GLY A 80 3.73 -9.47 -7.13
N MET A 81 3.68 -10.30 -8.14
CA MET A 81 3.99 -11.73 -8.09
C MET A 81 5.47 -12.01 -8.39
N SER A 82 6.12 -11.08 -9.09
CA SER A 82 7.56 -11.01 -9.33
C SER A 82 7.98 -9.55 -9.52
N ASP A 83 9.25 -9.31 -9.79
CA ASP A 83 9.79 -7.95 -10.06
C ASP A 83 9.16 -7.30 -11.31
N THR A 84 8.59 -8.10 -12.22
CA THR A 84 8.05 -7.63 -13.50
C THR A 84 6.59 -8.01 -13.76
N LEU A 85 5.95 -8.75 -12.85
CA LEU A 85 4.57 -9.21 -13.02
C LEU A 85 3.72 -8.89 -11.78
N PHE A 86 2.59 -8.22 -12.00
CA PHE A 86 1.60 -7.93 -10.97
C PHE A 86 0.46 -8.96 -10.93
N GLN A 87 0.06 -9.47 -12.09
CA GLN A 87 -1.08 -10.37 -12.35
C GLN A 87 -2.43 -9.75 -11.95
N PRO A 88 -2.84 -8.64 -12.59
CA PRO A 88 -4.07 -7.93 -12.23
C PRO A 88 -5.33 -8.78 -12.37
N ASP A 89 -5.36 -9.76 -13.28
CA ASP A 89 -6.47 -10.69 -13.48
C ASP A 89 -6.34 -11.98 -12.63
N GLY A 90 -5.29 -12.06 -11.81
CA GLY A 90 -5.01 -13.23 -10.97
C GLY A 90 -5.92 -13.31 -9.74
N ASN A 91 -6.19 -14.53 -9.30
CA ASN A 91 -6.90 -14.74 -8.04
C ASN A 91 -5.96 -14.57 -6.85
N MET A 92 -6.42 -13.85 -5.84
CA MET A 92 -5.69 -13.68 -4.58
C MET A 92 -5.80 -14.96 -3.73
N THR A 93 -4.68 -15.43 -3.21
CA THR A 93 -4.65 -16.56 -2.26
C THR A 93 -4.92 -16.10 -0.83
N ARG A 94 -5.26 -17.05 0.05
CA ARG A 94 -5.46 -16.78 1.48
C ARG A 94 -4.20 -16.23 2.15
N ALA A 95 -3.01 -16.73 1.78
CA ALA A 95 -1.73 -16.22 2.24
C ALA A 95 -1.50 -14.76 1.82
N GLN A 96 -1.79 -14.41 0.57
CA GLN A 96 -1.69 -13.04 0.08
C GLN A 96 -2.67 -12.11 0.80
N MET A 97 -3.91 -12.57 1.04
CA MET A 97 -4.93 -11.78 1.73
C MET A 97 -4.47 -11.37 3.14
N VAL A 98 -4.00 -12.31 3.96
CA VAL A 98 -3.50 -11.97 5.31
C VAL A 98 -2.26 -11.09 5.27
N THR A 99 -1.40 -11.27 4.24
CA THR A 99 -0.21 -10.42 4.07
C THR A 99 -0.57 -8.97 3.75
N VAL A 100 -1.57 -8.73 2.92
CA VAL A 100 -2.05 -7.37 2.61
C VAL A 100 -2.64 -6.72 3.86
N LEU A 101 -3.47 -7.43 4.62
CA LEU A 101 -4.05 -6.91 5.86
C LEU A 101 -2.99 -6.61 6.93
N TYR A 102 -1.98 -7.46 7.04
CA TYR A 102 -0.85 -7.26 7.94
C TYR A 102 -0.04 -6.00 7.61
N ARG A 103 0.22 -5.78 6.30
CA ARG A 103 0.88 -4.55 5.85
C ARG A 103 0.02 -3.32 6.03
N LEU A 104 -1.30 -3.44 5.85
CA LEU A 104 -2.24 -2.35 6.11
C LEU A 104 -2.29 -1.97 7.60
N ALA A 105 -1.91 -2.89 8.50
CA ALA A 105 -1.74 -2.66 9.93
C ALA A 105 -0.29 -2.25 10.32
N ASP A 106 0.52 -1.76 9.37
CA ASP A 106 1.91 -1.35 9.59
C ASP A 106 2.85 -2.45 10.12
N THR A 107 2.59 -3.70 9.74
CA THR A 107 3.45 -4.85 10.05
C THR A 107 3.87 -4.94 11.52
N PRO A 108 2.94 -5.01 12.48
CA PRO A 108 3.28 -5.06 13.89
C PRO A 108 4.14 -6.29 14.23
N ALA A 109 5.00 -6.15 15.23
CA ALA A 109 5.81 -7.27 15.69
C ALA A 109 4.91 -8.43 16.16
N VAL A 110 5.30 -9.65 15.84
CA VAL A 110 4.58 -10.87 16.23
C VAL A 110 5.50 -11.81 17.01
N GLU A 111 4.95 -12.43 18.03
CA GLU A 111 5.61 -13.47 18.81
C GLU A 111 4.61 -14.63 18.93
N GLY A 112 4.91 -15.77 18.36
CA GLY A 112 4.00 -16.89 18.50
C GLY A 112 4.03 -17.88 17.34
N SER A 113 3.02 -18.71 17.27
CA SER A 113 2.87 -19.72 16.23
C SER A 113 1.40 -20.02 15.97
N VAL A 114 1.13 -20.63 14.82
CA VAL A 114 -0.20 -21.07 14.45
C VAL A 114 -0.32 -22.59 14.54
N PRO A 115 -1.52 -23.14 14.78
CA PRO A 115 -1.72 -24.58 14.92
C PRO A 115 -1.78 -25.32 13.58
N PHE A 116 -1.55 -24.62 12.46
CA PHE A 116 -1.78 -25.18 11.13
C PHE A 116 -0.59 -25.99 10.63
N THR A 117 -0.80 -27.25 10.29
CA THR A 117 0.22 -28.18 9.84
C THR A 117 0.65 -28.00 8.38
N ASP A 118 -0.16 -27.29 7.59
CA ASP A 118 0.10 -26.96 6.19
C ASP A 118 0.82 -25.63 5.98
N VAL A 119 1.26 -24.98 7.07
CA VAL A 119 2.03 -23.74 7.07
C VAL A 119 3.47 -24.06 7.46
N LYS A 120 4.42 -23.67 6.59
CA LYS A 120 5.85 -23.79 6.88
C LYS A 120 6.38 -22.47 7.43
N ALA A 121 7.32 -22.56 8.36
CA ALA A 121 8.04 -21.39 8.85
C ALA A 121 8.87 -20.72 7.74
N GLY A 122 9.11 -19.40 7.87
CA GLY A 122 9.97 -18.64 6.95
C GLY A 122 9.34 -18.36 5.58
N GLN A 123 8.04 -18.53 5.43
CA GLN A 123 7.31 -18.10 4.24
C GLN A 123 7.01 -16.60 4.32
N PHE A 124 6.81 -15.95 3.15
CA PHE A 124 6.52 -14.51 3.05
C PHE A 124 5.28 -14.07 3.85
N TYR A 125 4.42 -15.01 4.19
CA TYR A 125 3.17 -14.78 4.93
C TYR A 125 3.23 -15.27 6.39
N SER A 126 4.36 -15.80 6.86
CA SER A 126 4.43 -16.45 8.20
C SER A 126 4.03 -15.49 9.32
N ASP A 127 4.65 -14.32 9.39
CA ASP A 127 4.36 -13.32 10.42
C ASP A 127 2.95 -12.75 10.27
N ALA A 128 2.54 -12.49 9.02
CA ALA A 128 1.19 -12.01 8.72
C ALA A 128 0.11 -13.00 9.16
N LEU A 129 0.36 -14.30 9.01
CA LEU A 129 -0.58 -15.33 9.43
C LEU A 129 -0.64 -15.47 10.95
N VAL A 130 0.51 -15.42 11.65
CA VAL A 130 0.55 -15.41 13.12
C VAL A 130 -0.26 -14.23 13.64
N TRP A 131 0.03 -13.02 13.17
CA TRP A 131 -0.70 -11.81 13.54
C TRP A 131 -2.20 -11.92 13.28
N ALA A 132 -2.59 -12.34 12.08
CA ALA A 132 -4.00 -12.45 11.70
C ALA A 132 -4.75 -13.52 12.52
N TYR A 133 -4.07 -14.58 12.91
CA TYR A 133 -4.63 -15.63 13.76
C TYR A 133 -4.83 -15.16 15.20
N GLU A 134 -3.81 -14.55 15.82
CA GLU A 134 -3.84 -14.03 17.19
C GLU A 134 -4.90 -12.93 17.37
N ASN A 135 -5.09 -12.09 16.36
CA ASN A 135 -6.12 -11.05 16.36
C ASN A 135 -7.51 -11.54 15.88
N GLY A 136 -7.68 -12.84 15.66
CA GLY A 136 -8.95 -13.43 15.27
C GLY A 136 -9.42 -13.08 13.85
N ILE A 137 -8.58 -12.41 13.04
CA ILE A 137 -8.88 -12.04 11.65
C ILE A 137 -8.90 -13.29 10.77
N ALA A 138 -7.87 -14.13 10.89
CA ALA A 138 -7.77 -15.37 10.14
C ALA A 138 -8.08 -16.57 11.02
N LYS A 139 -8.90 -17.49 10.46
CA LYS A 139 -9.11 -18.83 11.01
C LYS A 139 -8.76 -19.87 9.95
N GLY A 140 -8.45 -21.10 10.37
CA GLY A 140 -8.23 -22.20 9.46
C GLY A 140 -9.50 -22.56 8.67
N VAL A 141 -9.32 -23.31 7.59
CA VAL A 141 -10.41 -24.03 6.92
C VAL A 141 -10.83 -25.25 7.76
N THR A 142 -9.90 -25.74 8.59
CA THR A 142 -10.13 -26.65 9.73
C THR A 142 -9.24 -26.20 10.89
N ASP A 143 -9.36 -26.85 12.05
CA ASP A 143 -8.52 -26.54 13.23
C ASP A 143 -7.01 -26.70 12.98
N GLN A 144 -6.63 -27.54 12.01
CA GLN A 144 -5.23 -27.85 11.70
C GLN A 144 -4.78 -27.40 10.30
N ARG A 145 -5.65 -26.78 9.50
CA ARG A 145 -5.32 -26.37 8.13
C ARG A 145 -5.75 -24.94 7.84
N PHE A 146 -4.82 -24.15 7.33
CA PHE A 146 -5.06 -22.78 6.85
C PHE A 146 -5.38 -22.71 5.35
N ALA A 147 -4.82 -23.62 4.56
CA ALA A 147 -4.86 -23.65 3.09
C ALA A 147 -4.28 -22.38 2.44
N PRO A 148 -2.99 -22.03 2.68
CA PRO A 148 -2.40 -20.74 2.31
C PRO A 148 -2.46 -20.45 0.81
N HIS A 149 -2.35 -21.46 -0.04
CA HIS A 149 -2.30 -21.31 -1.49
C HIS A 149 -3.67 -21.43 -2.19
N THR A 150 -4.73 -21.60 -1.42
CA THR A 150 -6.10 -21.65 -1.97
C THR A 150 -6.59 -20.21 -2.20
N SER A 151 -7.26 -19.98 -3.33
CA SER A 151 -7.88 -18.69 -3.64
C SER A 151 -8.97 -18.33 -2.63
N VAL A 152 -9.04 -17.05 -2.30
CA VAL A 152 -10.08 -16.50 -1.41
C VAL A 152 -11.38 -16.33 -2.19
N THR A 153 -12.49 -16.85 -1.66
CA THR A 153 -13.83 -16.57 -2.19
C THR A 153 -14.30 -15.18 -1.72
N ARG A 154 -15.29 -14.62 -2.42
CA ARG A 154 -15.86 -13.29 -2.02
C ARG A 154 -16.42 -13.33 -0.59
N GLU A 155 -17.09 -14.38 -0.19
CA GLU A 155 -17.60 -14.58 1.19
C GLU A 155 -16.46 -14.60 2.21
N GLN A 156 -15.37 -15.31 1.93
CA GLN A 156 -14.20 -15.34 2.79
C GLN A 156 -13.53 -13.97 2.90
N MET A 157 -13.40 -13.25 1.77
CA MET A 157 -12.85 -11.90 1.73
C MET A 157 -13.65 -10.94 2.63
N VAL A 158 -14.97 -10.95 2.55
CA VAL A 158 -15.84 -10.12 3.40
C VAL A 158 -15.61 -10.43 4.88
N VAL A 159 -15.44 -11.70 5.25
CA VAL A 159 -15.17 -12.10 6.64
C VAL A 159 -13.81 -11.57 7.12
N PHE A 160 -12.76 -11.64 6.28
CA PHE A 160 -11.46 -11.07 6.61
C PHE A 160 -11.55 -9.56 6.84
N PHE A 161 -12.19 -8.83 5.93
CA PHE A 161 -12.35 -7.37 6.06
C PHE A 161 -13.19 -6.97 7.27
N ALA A 162 -14.31 -7.66 7.53
CA ALA A 162 -15.16 -7.36 8.68
C ALA A 162 -14.39 -7.52 10.01
N ARG A 163 -13.63 -8.59 10.16
CA ARG A 163 -12.82 -8.84 11.36
C ARG A 163 -11.67 -7.84 11.49
N PHE A 164 -11.02 -7.50 10.38
CA PHE A 164 -9.99 -6.47 10.36
C PHE A 164 -10.54 -5.09 10.76
N ALA A 165 -11.70 -4.71 10.22
CA ALA A 165 -12.36 -3.45 10.60
C ALA A 165 -12.74 -3.41 12.08
N GLN A 166 -13.24 -4.52 12.64
CA GLN A 166 -13.56 -4.62 14.07
C GLN A 166 -12.35 -4.51 14.99
N LEU A 167 -11.15 -4.90 14.53
CA LEU A 167 -9.91 -4.73 15.28
C LEU A 167 -9.50 -3.25 15.38
N ASN A 168 -9.82 -2.43 14.38
CA ASN A 168 -9.41 -1.04 14.28
C ASN A 168 -10.47 -0.03 14.78
N GLY A 169 -11.62 -0.49 15.27
CA GLY A 169 -12.70 0.33 15.81
C GLY A 169 -13.69 0.73 14.76
#